data_13efed10f3525356ae714007ff7eef1f
#
_entry.id   13efed10f3525356ae714007ff7eef1f
#
_cell.length_a   1.000
_cell.length_b   1.000
_cell.length_c   1.000
_cell.angle_alpha   90.00
_cell.angle_beta   90.00
_cell.angle_gamma   90.00
#
_symmetry.space_group_name_H-M   'P 1'
#
loop_
_entity.id
_entity.type
_entity.pdbx_description
1 polymer ?
#
loop_
_entity_poly.entity_id
_entity_poly.type
_entity_poly.pdbx_seq_one_letter_code
_entity_poly.pdbx_strand_id
1 'polypeptide(L)'
;ARSMWAGSITNVFFYGAGCTPEKSPVVAYALESIFKSAKVEVYSDMVGAACGVLGAERGVACILGTGGNSCLWNGKEIEKNVPALGFILGDEGSGAVLGKRLVSDLFKNQLSEELKEKFQNQYGITAADVIENVYRKPFPNRYLASLSKFCAENLDNPLIAQLVYDHFDYFAKRILPQYPALPVGFIGSIAYYYQDVLKK
;
A
#
# COMPACT_ATOMS: atom_id res chain seq x y z
N ALA A 1 4.47 -2.78 30.90
CA ALA A 1 3.36 -3.41 31.61
C ALA A 1 2.97 -4.68 30.83
N ARG A 2 3.20 -5.87 31.41
CA ARG A 2 2.68 -7.12 30.82
C ARG A 2 1.17 -7.04 30.88
N SER A 3 0.51 -7.13 29.74
CA SER A 3 -0.95 -7.12 29.67
C SER A 3 -1.52 -8.25 30.57
N MET A 4 -2.47 -7.92 31.41
CA MET A 4 -3.20 -8.83 32.29
C MET A 4 -3.88 -9.99 31.52
N TRP A 5 -4.03 -9.83 30.21
CA TRP A 5 -4.68 -10.77 29.27
C TRP A 5 -3.73 -11.79 28.63
N ALA A 6 -2.41 -11.61 28.72
CA ALA A 6 -1.43 -12.46 28.02
C ALA A 6 -1.52 -13.95 28.45
N GLY A 7 -1.95 -14.22 29.68
CA GLY A 7 -2.08 -15.59 30.19
C GLY A 7 -3.35 -16.35 29.75
N SER A 8 -4.36 -15.64 29.25
CA SER A 8 -5.63 -16.23 28.81
C SER A 8 -5.72 -16.40 27.28
N ILE A 9 -4.74 -15.88 26.53
CA ILE A 9 -4.69 -16.00 25.08
C ILE A 9 -4.16 -17.37 24.70
N THR A 10 -4.90 -18.10 23.87
CA THR A 10 -4.55 -19.45 23.40
C THR A 10 -4.00 -19.46 21.98
N ASN A 11 -4.32 -18.47 21.17
CA ASN A 11 -3.84 -18.35 19.79
C ASN A 11 -3.49 -16.90 19.47
N VAL A 12 -2.40 -16.70 18.73
CA VAL A 12 -1.96 -15.41 18.20
C VAL A 12 -1.70 -15.58 16.71
N PHE A 13 -2.41 -14.84 15.88
CA PHE A 13 -2.20 -14.75 14.45
C PHE A 13 -1.63 -13.37 14.13
N PHE A 14 -0.43 -13.31 13.60
CA PHE A 14 0.23 -12.07 13.22
C PHE A 14 0.40 -12.01 11.70
N TYR A 15 -0.01 -10.90 11.10
CA TYR A 15 0.13 -10.61 9.68
C TYR A 15 0.96 -9.34 9.51
N GLY A 16 2.16 -9.45 8.93
CA GLY A 16 3.08 -8.32 8.88
C GLY A 16 3.79 -8.12 7.56
N ALA A 17 3.96 -6.85 7.17
CA ALA A 17 4.79 -6.49 6.03
C ALA A 17 6.23 -7.01 6.23
N GLY A 18 6.77 -7.65 5.22
CA GLY A 18 8.12 -8.21 5.25
C GLY A 18 8.29 -9.48 6.10
N CYS A 19 7.20 -10.10 6.60
CA CYS A 19 7.23 -11.44 7.19
C CYS A 19 7.39 -12.50 6.10
N THR A 20 8.60 -12.61 5.57
CA THR A 20 8.98 -13.71 4.67
C THR A 20 9.21 -15.00 5.46
N PRO A 21 9.24 -16.20 4.84
CA PRO A 21 9.54 -17.45 5.53
C PRO A 21 10.83 -17.37 6.38
N GLU A 22 11.85 -16.65 5.92
CA GLU A 22 13.12 -16.48 6.61
C GLU A 22 13.04 -15.53 7.82
N LYS A 23 12.14 -14.54 7.79
CA LYS A 23 12.00 -13.50 8.84
C LYS A 23 10.89 -13.80 9.83
N SER A 24 9.86 -14.54 9.44
CA SER A 24 8.74 -14.91 10.30
C SER A 24 9.16 -15.57 11.62
N PRO A 25 10.19 -16.44 11.67
CA PRO A 25 10.64 -17.04 12.93
C PRO A 25 11.11 -16.02 13.98
N VAL A 26 11.70 -14.89 13.56
CA VAL A 26 12.14 -13.83 14.49
C VAL A 26 10.94 -13.17 15.17
N VAL A 27 9.88 -12.92 14.39
CA VAL A 27 8.64 -12.32 14.91
C VAL A 27 7.90 -13.33 15.80
N ALA A 28 7.82 -14.60 15.38
CA ALA A 28 7.21 -15.67 16.16
C ALA A 28 7.88 -15.80 17.53
N TYR A 29 9.20 -15.89 17.58
CA TYR A 29 9.97 -15.97 18.83
C TYR A 29 9.69 -14.76 19.78
N ALA A 30 9.62 -13.55 19.23
CA ALA A 30 9.30 -12.36 20.02
C ALA A 30 7.88 -12.44 20.60
N LEU A 31 6.90 -12.90 19.83
CA LEU A 31 5.52 -13.08 20.28
C LEU A 31 5.38 -14.21 21.30
N GLU A 32 6.02 -15.36 21.09
CA GLU A 32 6.04 -16.49 22.02
C GLU A 32 6.68 -16.13 23.37
N SER A 33 7.65 -15.23 23.37
CA SER A 33 8.26 -14.72 24.62
C SER A 33 7.26 -13.96 25.51
N ILE A 34 6.21 -13.38 24.89
CA ILE A 34 5.16 -12.62 25.56
C ILE A 34 3.95 -13.53 25.86
N PHE A 35 3.51 -14.31 24.88
CA PHE A 35 2.31 -15.14 24.93
C PHE A 35 2.68 -16.64 25.15
N LYS A 36 3.28 -16.93 26.29
CA LYS A 36 3.90 -18.23 26.59
C LYS A 36 2.96 -19.46 26.49
N SER A 37 1.65 -19.23 26.64
CA SER A 37 0.62 -20.30 26.60
C SER A 37 -0.11 -20.35 25.27
N ALA A 38 0.21 -19.47 24.34
CA ALA A 38 -0.48 -19.36 23.05
C ALA A 38 0.27 -20.08 21.93
N LYS A 39 -0.48 -20.66 21.00
CA LYS A 39 0.05 -21.02 19.69
C LYS A 39 0.22 -19.74 18.87
N VAL A 40 1.44 -19.49 18.40
CA VAL A 40 1.75 -18.30 17.58
C VAL A 40 1.91 -18.70 16.12
N GLU A 41 1.23 -18.01 15.23
CA GLU A 41 1.35 -18.15 13.79
C GLU A 41 1.64 -16.79 13.15
N VAL A 42 2.67 -16.73 12.30
CA VAL A 42 3.13 -15.49 11.65
C VAL A 42 3.07 -15.66 10.14
N TYR A 43 2.37 -14.73 9.50
CA TYR A 43 2.13 -14.69 8.06
C TYR A 43 2.54 -13.34 7.48
N SER A 44 2.70 -13.27 6.15
CA SER A 44 2.85 -11.99 5.46
C SER A 44 1.54 -11.18 5.49
N ASP A 45 1.65 -9.86 5.37
CA ASP A 45 0.53 -8.95 5.20
C ASP A 45 -0.35 -9.31 3.99
N MET A 46 0.26 -9.86 2.93
CA MET A 46 -0.45 -10.30 1.73
C MET A 46 -1.42 -11.46 2.02
N VAL A 47 -1.05 -12.41 2.89
CA VAL A 47 -1.96 -13.47 3.35
C VAL A 47 -3.12 -12.87 4.13
N GLY A 48 -2.82 -11.94 5.06
CA GLY A 48 -3.86 -11.23 5.81
C GLY A 48 -4.82 -10.44 4.90
N ALA A 49 -4.28 -9.79 3.89
CA ALA A 49 -5.07 -9.07 2.89
C ALA A 49 -5.99 -10.01 2.11
N ALA A 50 -5.46 -11.12 1.60
CA ALA A 50 -6.24 -12.11 0.85
C ALA A 50 -7.36 -12.72 1.69
N CYS A 51 -7.06 -13.13 2.92
CA CYS A 51 -8.08 -13.60 3.86
C CYS A 51 -9.15 -12.55 4.14
N GLY A 52 -8.75 -11.26 4.28
CA GLY A 52 -9.68 -10.18 4.60
C GLY A 52 -10.64 -9.82 3.47
N VAL A 53 -10.20 -9.86 2.21
CA VAL A 53 -11.02 -9.44 1.06
C VAL A 53 -11.69 -10.58 0.30
N LEU A 54 -11.16 -11.80 0.38
CA LEU A 54 -11.64 -12.97 -0.38
C LEU A 54 -12.12 -14.11 0.54
N GLY A 55 -11.69 -14.14 1.81
CA GLY A 55 -12.02 -15.26 2.70
C GLY A 55 -11.53 -16.60 2.13
N ALA A 56 -12.44 -17.56 1.95
CA ALA A 56 -12.16 -18.86 1.35
C ALA A 56 -12.37 -18.90 -0.18
N GLU A 57 -12.74 -17.77 -0.80
CA GLU A 57 -12.99 -17.71 -2.24
C GLU A 57 -11.70 -17.54 -3.02
N ARG A 58 -11.63 -18.12 -4.21
CA ARG A 58 -10.50 -17.94 -5.13
C ARG A 58 -10.61 -16.59 -5.83
N GLY A 59 -9.52 -15.80 -5.86
CA GLY A 59 -9.51 -14.49 -6.48
C GLY A 59 -8.14 -13.82 -6.47
N VAL A 60 -8.09 -12.56 -6.88
CA VAL A 60 -6.91 -11.71 -6.82
C VAL A 60 -7.06 -10.72 -5.67
N ALA A 61 -6.14 -10.73 -4.72
CA ALA A 61 -6.08 -9.75 -3.65
C ALA A 61 -5.00 -8.70 -3.95
N CYS A 62 -5.33 -7.43 -3.76
CA CYS A 62 -4.45 -6.30 -4.01
C CYS A 62 -4.35 -5.40 -2.77
N ILE A 63 -3.14 -5.15 -2.29
CA ILE A 63 -2.86 -4.13 -1.28
C ILE A 63 -2.48 -2.84 -2.00
N LEU A 64 -3.23 -1.76 -1.79
CA LEU A 64 -2.91 -0.42 -2.25
C LEU A 64 -2.83 0.51 -1.03
N GLY A 65 -1.62 0.68 -0.52
CA GLY A 65 -1.30 1.49 0.65
C GLY A 65 -0.10 2.40 0.38
N THR A 66 0.83 2.52 1.33
CA THR A 66 2.12 3.21 1.10
C THR A 66 2.88 2.57 -0.06
N GLY A 67 2.99 1.23 -0.06
CA GLY A 67 3.42 0.41 -1.20
C GLY A 67 2.24 -0.27 -1.88
N GLY A 68 2.51 -1.01 -2.96
CA GLY A 68 1.54 -1.84 -3.68
C GLY A 68 1.98 -3.31 -3.71
N ASN A 69 1.02 -4.24 -3.62
CA ASN A 69 1.30 -5.67 -3.80
C ASN A 69 0.03 -6.38 -4.27
N SER A 70 0.16 -7.56 -4.87
CA SER A 70 -0.97 -8.35 -5.34
C SER A 70 -0.67 -9.85 -5.32
N CYS A 71 -1.69 -10.68 -5.17
CA CYS A 71 -1.54 -12.13 -5.28
C CYS A 71 -2.77 -12.82 -5.85
N LEU A 72 -2.56 -14.00 -6.42
CA LEU A 72 -3.60 -14.97 -6.67
C LEU A 72 -3.77 -15.84 -5.43
N TRP A 73 -4.97 -15.83 -4.89
CA TRP A 73 -5.39 -16.57 -3.71
C TRP A 73 -6.31 -17.74 -4.11
N ASN A 74 -6.10 -18.92 -3.55
CA ASN A 74 -6.92 -20.11 -3.84
C ASN A 74 -7.96 -20.43 -2.77
N GLY A 75 -8.14 -19.54 -1.78
CA GLY A 75 -8.99 -19.74 -0.61
C GLY A 75 -8.23 -20.24 0.63
N LYS A 76 -6.95 -20.60 0.49
CA LYS A 76 -6.13 -21.15 1.57
C LYS A 76 -4.69 -20.60 1.57
N GLU A 77 -4.11 -20.45 0.40
CA GLU A 77 -2.71 -20.01 0.23
C GLU A 77 -2.52 -19.17 -1.03
N ILE A 78 -1.41 -18.47 -1.12
CA ILE A 78 -1.01 -17.70 -2.29
C ILE A 78 -0.46 -18.64 -3.35
N GLU A 79 -1.14 -18.74 -4.51
CA GLU A 79 -0.70 -19.52 -5.67
C GLU A 79 0.35 -18.77 -6.50
N LYS A 80 0.20 -17.45 -6.62
CA LYS A 80 1.06 -16.58 -7.42
C LYS A 80 1.15 -15.19 -6.81
N ASN A 81 2.33 -14.60 -6.85
CA ASN A 81 2.55 -13.20 -6.51
C ASN A 81 3.34 -12.54 -7.64
N VAL A 82 2.88 -11.39 -8.12
CA VAL A 82 3.65 -10.52 -9.02
C VAL A 82 4.55 -9.67 -8.12
N PRO A 83 5.89 -9.69 -8.30
CA PRO A 83 6.80 -8.95 -7.44
C PRO A 83 6.50 -7.46 -7.41
N ALA A 84 6.33 -6.90 -6.22
CA ALA A 84 6.03 -5.48 -6.01
C ALA A 84 7.21 -4.57 -6.36
N LEU A 85 8.45 -5.02 -6.11
CA LEU A 85 9.73 -4.37 -6.42
C LEU A 85 9.98 -3.01 -5.74
N GLY A 86 9.07 -2.53 -4.89
CA GLY A 86 9.16 -1.25 -4.18
C GLY A 86 8.93 -0.03 -5.08
N PHE A 87 8.75 1.14 -4.45
CA PHE A 87 8.27 2.37 -5.10
C PHE A 87 9.19 2.96 -6.18
N ILE A 88 10.44 2.49 -6.29
CA ILE A 88 11.38 2.92 -7.33
C ILE A 88 11.14 2.14 -8.62
N LEU A 89 10.97 0.83 -8.52
CA LEU A 89 10.90 -0.09 -9.67
C LEU A 89 9.50 -0.63 -9.96
N GLY A 90 8.57 -0.51 -8.99
CA GLY A 90 7.23 -1.07 -9.02
C GLY A 90 6.30 -0.34 -8.07
N ASP A 91 5.60 -1.09 -7.19
CA ASP A 91 4.55 -0.61 -6.30
C ASP A 91 3.43 0.13 -7.05
N GLU A 92 3.10 -0.31 -8.25
CA GLU A 92 2.04 0.28 -9.06
C GLU A 92 0.73 0.34 -8.26
N GLY A 93 -0.02 1.42 -8.41
CA GLY A 93 -1.25 1.67 -7.65
C GLY A 93 -1.05 2.17 -6.22
N SER A 94 0.18 2.28 -5.73
CA SER A 94 0.50 2.71 -4.36
C SER A 94 0.48 4.22 -4.18
N GLY A 95 0.34 4.67 -2.92
CA GLY A 95 0.44 6.08 -2.55
C GLY A 95 1.83 6.67 -2.78
N ALA A 96 2.90 5.88 -2.61
CA ALA A 96 4.25 6.36 -2.87
C ALA A 96 4.47 6.68 -4.34
N VAL A 97 3.97 5.84 -5.25
CA VAL A 97 4.06 6.08 -6.70
C VAL A 97 3.16 7.23 -7.12
N LEU A 98 1.94 7.34 -6.57
CA LEU A 98 1.05 8.46 -6.83
C LEU A 98 1.65 9.79 -6.35
N GLY A 99 2.17 9.82 -5.11
CA GLY A 99 2.80 11.02 -4.55
C GLY A 99 4.09 11.41 -5.29
N LYS A 100 4.88 10.42 -5.74
CA LYS A 100 6.04 10.65 -6.61
C LYS A 100 5.65 11.34 -7.91
N ARG A 101 4.57 10.87 -8.56
CA ARG A 101 4.04 11.47 -9.78
C ARG A 101 3.55 12.90 -9.52
N LEU A 102 2.75 13.09 -8.47
CA LEU A 102 2.21 14.40 -8.09
C LEU A 102 3.31 15.45 -7.94
N VAL A 103 4.33 15.19 -7.11
CA VAL A 103 5.39 16.19 -6.87
C VAL A 103 6.25 16.43 -8.11
N SER A 104 6.46 15.41 -8.93
CA SER A 104 7.13 15.57 -10.22
C SER A 104 6.36 16.51 -11.14
N ASP A 105 5.05 16.31 -11.27
CA ASP A 105 4.20 17.09 -12.16
C ASP A 105 4.01 18.53 -11.65
N LEU A 106 3.89 18.74 -10.33
CA LEU A 106 3.84 20.06 -9.71
C LEU A 106 5.11 20.88 -9.96
N PHE A 107 6.27 20.32 -9.62
CA PHE A 107 7.53 21.06 -9.70
C PHE A 107 8.12 21.15 -11.12
N LYS A 108 7.55 20.40 -12.07
CA LYS A 108 7.87 20.52 -13.52
C LYS A 108 6.81 21.29 -14.30
N ASN A 109 5.90 21.99 -13.61
CA ASN A 109 4.84 22.82 -14.20
C ASN A 109 3.95 22.05 -15.20
N GLN A 110 3.66 20.78 -14.90
CA GLN A 110 2.72 19.96 -15.67
C GLN A 110 1.28 20.10 -15.14
N LEU A 111 1.11 20.65 -13.94
CA LEU A 111 -0.17 21.01 -13.33
C LEU A 111 -0.33 22.55 -13.33
N SER A 112 -1.57 23.03 -13.10
CA SER A 112 -1.85 24.47 -13.10
C SER A 112 -1.13 25.19 -11.95
N GLU A 113 -0.84 26.49 -12.13
CA GLU A 113 -0.24 27.32 -11.08
C GLU A 113 -1.14 27.39 -9.84
N GLU A 114 -2.46 27.41 -10.02
CA GLU A 114 -3.43 27.35 -8.92
C GLU A 114 -3.25 26.10 -8.03
N LEU A 115 -3.08 24.92 -8.64
CA LEU A 115 -2.81 23.67 -7.90
C LEU A 115 -1.46 23.71 -7.17
N LYS A 116 -0.48 24.31 -7.79
CA LYS A 116 0.85 24.48 -7.19
C LYS A 116 0.81 25.44 -5.99
N GLU A 117 0.12 26.56 -6.11
CA GLU A 117 -0.11 27.49 -5.00
C GLU A 117 -0.89 26.82 -3.86
N LYS A 118 -1.95 26.07 -4.18
CA LYS A 118 -2.74 25.33 -3.20
C LYS A 118 -1.88 24.31 -2.47
N PHE A 119 -1.04 23.54 -3.20
CA PHE A 119 -0.11 22.58 -2.60
C PHE A 119 0.91 23.29 -1.71
N GLN A 120 1.47 24.40 -2.17
CA GLN A 120 2.45 25.20 -1.41
C GLN A 120 1.84 25.76 -0.13
N ASN A 121 0.62 26.30 -0.19
CA ASN A 121 -0.09 26.82 0.98
C ASN A 121 -0.41 25.74 2.01
N GLN A 122 -0.71 24.51 1.55
CA GLN A 122 -1.08 23.40 2.41
C GLN A 122 0.12 22.75 3.10
N TYR A 123 1.24 22.60 2.39
CA TYR A 123 2.39 21.81 2.85
C TYR A 123 3.63 22.65 3.12
N GLY A 124 3.78 23.83 2.52
CA GLY A 124 5.00 24.66 2.62
C GLY A 124 6.26 23.97 2.06
N ILE A 125 6.10 22.98 1.17
CA ILE A 125 7.18 22.12 0.67
C ILE A 125 7.76 22.69 -0.61
N THR A 126 9.07 22.86 -0.67
CA THR A 126 9.84 23.23 -1.86
C THR A 126 10.38 22.00 -2.60
N ALA A 127 10.86 22.18 -3.83
CA ALA A 127 11.54 21.12 -4.56
C ALA A 127 12.81 20.63 -3.82
N ALA A 128 13.52 21.51 -3.10
CA ALA A 128 14.66 21.14 -2.28
C ALA A 128 14.26 20.23 -1.12
N ASP A 129 13.11 20.51 -0.47
CA ASP A 129 12.58 19.67 0.61
C ASP A 129 12.20 18.27 0.10
N VAL A 130 11.64 18.18 -1.11
CA VAL A 130 11.35 16.87 -1.74
C VAL A 130 12.64 16.09 -1.95
N ILE A 131 13.69 16.72 -2.52
CA ILE A 131 14.99 16.09 -2.74
C ILE A 131 15.59 15.62 -1.40
N GLU A 132 15.56 16.46 -0.37
CA GLU A 132 16.08 16.12 0.96
C GLU A 132 15.33 14.90 1.55
N ASN A 133 13.97 14.91 1.51
CA ASN A 133 13.17 13.84 2.10
C ASN A 133 13.27 12.52 1.33
N VAL A 134 13.42 12.57 0.00
CA VAL A 134 13.46 11.36 -0.84
C VAL A 134 14.83 10.73 -0.88
N TYR A 135 15.92 11.53 -0.91
CA TYR A 135 17.26 10.99 -1.16
C TYR A 135 18.17 10.96 0.06
N ARG A 136 17.82 11.67 1.15
CA ARG A 136 18.71 11.79 2.31
C ARG A 136 18.07 11.39 3.64
N LYS A 137 16.74 11.41 3.74
CA LYS A 137 16.03 11.02 4.96
C LYS A 137 15.50 9.58 4.89
N PRO A 138 15.26 8.94 6.05
CA PRO A 138 14.67 7.62 6.08
C PRO A 138 13.20 7.63 5.62
N PHE A 139 12.72 6.48 5.13
CA PHE A 139 11.34 6.23 4.73
C PHE A 139 10.79 7.15 3.62
N PRO A 140 11.51 7.33 2.50
CA PRO A 140 11.05 8.19 1.40
C PRO A 140 9.71 7.76 0.81
N ASN A 141 9.41 6.45 0.82
CA ASN A 141 8.14 5.91 0.38
C ASN A 141 6.95 6.41 1.23
N ARG A 142 7.11 6.49 2.55
CA ARG A 142 6.09 7.03 3.46
C ARG A 142 5.89 8.52 3.24
N TYR A 143 6.97 9.25 3.05
CA TYR A 143 6.92 10.67 2.74
C TYR A 143 6.14 10.92 1.45
N LEU A 144 6.50 10.25 0.36
CA LEU A 144 5.79 10.37 -0.92
C LEU A 144 4.33 9.98 -0.80
N ALA A 145 4.04 8.84 -0.14
CA ALA A 145 2.67 8.39 0.07
C ALA A 145 1.81 9.39 0.85
N SER A 146 2.38 10.11 1.81
CA SER A 146 1.65 11.14 2.57
C SER A 146 1.16 12.29 1.69
N LEU A 147 1.89 12.62 0.61
CA LEU A 147 1.55 13.67 -0.32
C LEU A 147 0.41 13.27 -1.28
N SER A 148 0.16 11.97 -1.47
CA SER A 148 -0.96 11.50 -2.29
C SER A 148 -2.33 11.94 -1.76
N LYS A 149 -2.42 12.30 -0.47
CA LYS A 149 -3.64 12.85 0.14
C LYS A 149 -4.12 14.11 -0.57
N PHE A 150 -3.20 14.94 -1.08
CA PHE A 150 -3.54 16.12 -1.88
C PHE A 150 -4.38 15.76 -3.11
N CYS A 151 -4.07 14.64 -3.76
CA CYS A 151 -4.88 14.19 -4.91
C CYS A 151 -6.30 13.83 -4.48
N ALA A 152 -6.48 13.12 -3.35
CA ALA A 152 -7.81 12.77 -2.85
C ALA A 152 -8.65 13.99 -2.50
N GLU A 153 -8.03 15.04 -1.96
CA GLU A 153 -8.68 16.29 -1.57
C GLU A 153 -8.99 17.20 -2.75
N ASN A 154 -8.49 16.88 -3.96
CA ASN A 154 -8.65 17.70 -5.16
C ASN A 154 -9.14 16.89 -6.39
N LEU A 155 -9.87 15.80 -6.17
CA LEU A 155 -10.40 14.95 -7.26
C LEU A 155 -11.44 15.65 -8.15
N ASP A 156 -11.99 16.77 -7.70
CA ASP A 156 -12.86 17.66 -8.47
C ASP A 156 -12.10 18.44 -9.56
N ASN A 157 -10.78 18.58 -9.41
CA ASN A 157 -9.95 19.20 -10.43
C ASN A 157 -9.63 18.19 -11.55
N PRO A 158 -9.92 18.52 -12.83
CA PRO A 158 -9.76 17.59 -13.95
C PRO A 158 -8.31 17.07 -14.14
N LEU A 159 -7.30 17.89 -13.86
CA LEU A 159 -5.89 17.48 -13.99
C LEU A 159 -5.51 16.46 -12.91
N ILE A 160 -5.98 16.64 -11.68
CA ILE A 160 -5.77 15.68 -10.60
C ILE A 160 -6.58 14.40 -10.84
N ALA A 161 -7.83 14.53 -11.28
CA ALA A 161 -8.67 13.37 -11.62
C ALA A 161 -8.00 12.51 -12.71
N GLN A 162 -7.46 13.14 -13.76
CA GLN A 162 -6.74 12.45 -14.82
C GLN A 162 -5.45 11.79 -14.32
N LEU A 163 -4.66 12.49 -13.50
CA LEU A 163 -3.44 11.94 -12.90
C LEU A 163 -3.74 10.68 -12.07
N VAL A 164 -4.80 10.71 -11.27
CA VAL A 164 -5.24 9.58 -10.45
C VAL A 164 -5.78 8.44 -11.30
N TYR A 165 -6.58 8.76 -12.34
CA TYR A 165 -7.08 7.76 -13.27
C TYR A 165 -5.92 7.04 -13.98
N ASP A 166 -4.98 7.79 -14.55
CA ASP A 166 -3.81 7.21 -15.23
C ASP A 166 -2.96 6.33 -14.32
N HIS A 167 -2.87 6.72 -13.03
CA HIS A 167 -2.15 5.94 -12.02
C HIS A 167 -2.77 4.56 -11.82
N PHE A 168 -4.10 4.48 -11.66
CA PHE A 168 -4.78 3.19 -11.48
C PHE A 168 -4.95 2.42 -12.78
N ASP A 169 -5.16 3.09 -13.92
CA ASP A 169 -5.18 2.46 -15.23
C ASP A 169 -3.84 1.77 -15.53
N TYR A 170 -2.72 2.41 -15.19
CA TYR A 170 -1.39 1.81 -15.31
C TYR A 170 -1.25 0.55 -14.45
N PHE A 171 -1.71 0.59 -13.18
CA PHE A 171 -1.76 -0.59 -12.33
C PHE A 171 -2.61 -1.69 -12.94
N ALA A 172 -3.83 -1.37 -13.36
CA ALA A 172 -4.78 -2.32 -13.93
C ALA A 172 -4.22 -3.00 -15.18
N LYS A 173 -3.63 -2.25 -16.10
CA LYS A 173 -3.05 -2.76 -17.35
C LYS A 173 -1.76 -3.55 -17.15
N ARG A 174 -0.97 -3.24 -16.14
CA ARG A 174 0.34 -3.86 -15.91
C ARG A 174 0.27 -5.09 -15.01
N ILE A 175 -0.55 -5.06 -13.99
CA ILE A 175 -0.57 -6.08 -12.93
C ILE A 175 -1.70 -7.08 -13.12
N LEU A 176 -2.94 -6.63 -13.30
CA LEU A 176 -4.10 -7.53 -13.32
C LEU A 176 -4.06 -8.56 -14.46
N PRO A 177 -3.60 -8.26 -15.68
CA PRO A 177 -3.53 -9.27 -16.76
C PRO A 177 -2.53 -10.40 -16.51
N GLN A 178 -1.69 -10.28 -15.49
CA GLN A 178 -0.77 -11.36 -15.10
C GLN A 178 -1.46 -12.46 -14.30
N TYR A 179 -2.72 -12.24 -13.90
CA TYR A 179 -3.58 -13.19 -13.20
C TYR A 179 -4.72 -13.66 -14.10
N PRO A 180 -5.35 -14.81 -13.79
CA PRO A 180 -6.58 -15.22 -14.48
C PRO A 180 -7.71 -14.22 -14.17
N ALA A 181 -8.70 -14.15 -15.07
CA ALA A 181 -9.89 -13.32 -14.90
C ALA A 181 -10.77 -13.89 -13.75
N LEU A 182 -10.58 -13.37 -12.55
CA LEU A 182 -11.24 -13.74 -11.31
C LEU A 182 -11.68 -12.48 -10.56
N PRO A 183 -12.54 -12.61 -9.53
CA PRO A 183 -12.85 -11.49 -8.63
C PRO A 183 -11.57 -10.83 -8.08
N VAL A 184 -11.55 -9.50 -8.04
CA VAL A 184 -10.43 -8.71 -7.52
C VAL A 184 -10.88 -7.98 -6.26
N GLY A 185 -10.19 -8.24 -5.14
CA GLY A 185 -10.42 -7.55 -3.88
C GLY A 185 -9.28 -6.58 -3.58
N PHE A 186 -9.64 -5.37 -3.12
CA PHE A 186 -8.68 -4.33 -2.77
C PHE A 186 -8.71 -4.02 -1.27
N ILE A 187 -7.54 -3.80 -0.68
CA ILE A 187 -7.36 -3.36 0.70
C ILE A 187 -6.28 -2.29 0.79
N GLY A 188 -6.34 -1.45 1.82
CA GLY A 188 -5.37 -0.40 2.10
C GLY A 188 -5.97 1.00 1.97
N SER A 189 -5.24 1.99 2.50
CA SER A 189 -5.73 3.38 2.55
C SER A 189 -5.96 3.99 1.17
N ILE A 190 -5.09 3.68 0.22
CA ILE A 190 -5.24 4.17 -1.16
C ILE A 190 -6.48 3.54 -1.80
N ALA A 191 -6.66 2.23 -1.67
CA ALA A 191 -7.88 1.57 -2.17
C ALA A 191 -9.16 2.17 -1.55
N TYR A 192 -9.14 2.49 -0.27
CA TYR A 192 -10.28 3.07 0.44
C TYR A 192 -10.60 4.49 -0.03
N TYR A 193 -9.59 5.38 -0.07
CA TYR A 193 -9.83 6.80 -0.43
C TYR A 193 -10.12 7.01 -1.91
N TYR A 194 -9.68 6.10 -2.79
CA TYR A 194 -9.88 6.20 -4.23
C TYR A 194 -10.83 5.14 -4.79
N GLN A 195 -11.66 4.51 -3.93
CA GLN A 195 -12.55 3.42 -4.34
C GLN A 195 -13.47 3.76 -5.52
N ASP A 196 -13.93 5.02 -5.61
CA ASP A 196 -14.82 5.44 -6.68
C ASP A 196 -14.12 5.57 -8.04
N VAL A 197 -12.80 5.78 -8.03
CA VAL A 197 -11.98 5.76 -9.25
C VAL A 197 -11.63 4.31 -9.62
N LEU A 198 -11.32 3.48 -8.63
CA LEU A 198 -10.99 2.06 -8.84
C LEU A 198 -12.17 1.20 -9.35
N LYS A 199 -13.41 1.63 -9.14
CA LYS A 199 -14.63 0.96 -9.62
C LYS A 199 -14.99 1.30 -11.07
N LYS A 200 -14.37 2.29 -11.66
CA LYS A 200 -14.56 2.71 -13.07
C LYS A 200 -13.66 1.97 -14.02
#